data_cbae296c92a0a16d6bc39f2b4bfb89eb
#
_entry.id   cbae296c92a0a16d6bc39f2b4bfb89eb
#
_cell.length_a   1.000
_cell.length_b   1.000
_cell.length_c   1.000
_cell.angle_alpha   90.00
_cell.angle_beta   90.00
_cell.angle_gamma   90.00
#
_symmetry.space_group_name_H-M   'P 1'
#
loop_
_entity.id
_entity.type
_entity.pdbx_description
1 polymer ?
#
loop_
_entity_poly.entity_id
_entity_poly.type
_entity_poly.pdbx_seq_one_letter_code
_entity_poly.pdbx_strand_id
1 'polypeptide(L)'
;MHARTWLALTSLALLAACAREEPPAPSRADWVLETRVVFFEADGKTVRPAPKQELRLWMPWVVGDIYGDPNEGELAPATLKPDLTFSLDLNKSREKVGRALVATQFSQKWMSIEPLEARVARISPFVLPADGIEPLGMCEWLDVDSRDKLMLVYFDRPARIRGEIVYEGRSLRFDIESKEAGYVWIRQPEGSGEFRMAPWPGRVLLAVIPK
;
A
#
# COMPACT_ATOMS: atom_id res chain seq x y z
N MET A 1 -76.59 -0.53 6.29
CA MET A 1 -75.56 -0.70 5.25
C MET A 1 -74.30 -0.05 5.76
N HIS A 2 -73.37 -0.86 6.19
CA HIS A 2 -72.13 -0.37 6.86
C HIS A 2 -70.99 -0.39 5.86
N ALA A 3 -70.52 0.80 5.52
CA ALA A 3 -69.26 0.94 4.76
C ALA A 3 -68.02 0.81 5.73
N ARG A 4 -67.33 -0.28 5.63
CA ARG A 4 -66.05 -0.46 6.35
C ARG A 4 -64.94 0.17 5.52
N THR A 5 -64.47 1.30 6.00
CA THR A 5 -63.25 1.95 5.49
C THR A 5 -62.04 1.20 5.99
N TRP A 6 -61.34 0.53 5.10
CA TRP A 6 -60.04 -0.08 5.39
C TRP A 6 -59.00 0.99 5.27
N LEU A 7 -58.46 1.44 6.41
CA LEU A 7 -57.21 2.18 6.47
C LEU A 7 -56.05 1.22 6.17
N ALA A 8 -55.54 1.28 4.97
CA ALA A 8 -54.27 0.64 4.63
C ALA A 8 -53.17 1.47 5.28
N LEU A 9 -52.69 1.03 6.43
CA LEU A 9 -51.42 1.48 7.00
C LEU A 9 -50.31 0.92 6.12
N THR A 10 -49.87 1.70 5.15
CA THR A 10 -48.65 1.50 4.49
C THR A 10 -47.52 1.85 5.48
N SER A 11 -47.07 0.82 6.17
CA SER A 11 -45.83 0.87 6.92
C SER A 11 -44.69 1.08 5.91
N LEU A 12 -44.35 2.34 5.65
CA LEU A 12 -43.13 2.73 4.99
C LEU A 12 -42.02 2.39 5.97
N ALA A 13 -41.58 1.14 5.92
CA ALA A 13 -40.33 0.76 6.54
C ALA A 13 -39.25 1.60 5.85
N LEU A 14 -38.93 2.72 6.47
CA LEU A 14 -37.67 3.40 6.22
C LEU A 14 -36.54 2.37 6.51
N LEU A 15 -36.14 1.68 5.49
CA LEU A 15 -34.81 1.12 5.41
C LEU A 15 -33.87 2.32 5.40
N ALA A 16 -33.67 2.92 6.56
CA ALA A 16 -32.48 3.65 6.84
C ALA A 16 -31.35 2.60 6.66
N ALA A 17 -30.86 2.53 5.44
CA ALA A 17 -29.56 1.99 5.17
C ALA A 17 -28.63 2.83 6.02
N CYS A 18 -28.47 2.44 7.28
CA CYS A 18 -27.34 2.86 8.09
C CYS A 18 -26.14 2.45 7.25
N ALA A 19 -25.65 3.38 6.43
CA ALA A 19 -24.28 3.33 5.99
C ALA A 19 -23.52 3.21 7.31
N ARG A 20 -23.17 2.00 7.66
CA ARG A 20 -22.34 1.72 8.83
C ARG A 20 -21.06 2.41 8.48
N GLU A 21 -20.86 3.62 9.02
CA GLU A 21 -19.55 4.26 8.99
C GLU A 21 -18.61 3.22 9.59
N GLU A 22 -17.78 2.64 8.74
CA GLU A 22 -16.72 1.76 9.21
C GLU A 22 -15.90 2.59 10.21
N PRO A 23 -15.70 2.08 11.42
CA PRO A 23 -14.90 2.81 12.39
C PRO A 23 -13.54 3.12 11.75
N PRO A 24 -13.05 4.34 11.85
CA PRO A 24 -11.77 4.71 11.27
C PRO A 24 -10.71 3.75 11.79
N ALA A 25 -9.91 3.20 10.89
CA ALA A 25 -8.79 2.35 11.26
C ALA A 25 -7.95 3.03 12.36
N PRO A 26 -7.48 2.30 13.37
CA PRO A 26 -6.76 2.90 14.49
C PRO A 26 -5.52 3.65 14.00
N SER A 27 -5.31 4.86 14.47
CA SER A 27 -4.04 5.54 14.25
C SER A 27 -2.99 4.96 15.21
N ARG A 28 -1.75 4.82 14.73
CA ARG A 28 -0.64 4.30 15.52
C ARG A 28 0.55 5.24 15.44
N ALA A 29 1.23 5.43 16.55
CA ALA A 29 2.45 6.23 16.60
C ALA A 29 3.58 5.64 15.72
N ASP A 30 3.61 4.32 15.58
CA ASP A 30 4.56 3.59 14.76
C ASP A 30 4.30 3.68 13.24
N TRP A 31 3.17 4.27 12.83
CA TRP A 31 2.89 4.54 11.41
C TRP A 31 3.57 5.82 10.89
N VAL A 32 4.50 6.35 11.63
CA VAL A 32 5.42 7.39 11.14
C VAL A 32 6.74 6.74 10.78
N LEU A 33 7.10 6.81 9.52
CA LEU A 33 8.33 6.25 9.00
C LEU A 33 9.33 7.36 8.73
N GLU A 34 10.47 7.34 9.43
CA GLU A 34 11.62 8.16 9.11
C GLU A 34 12.66 7.33 8.38
N THR A 35 13.07 7.79 7.20
CA THR A 35 13.94 7.02 6.34
C THR A 35 14.71 7.90 5.37
N ARG A 36 15.54 7.28 4.54
CA ARG A 36 16.29 7.97 3.50
C ARG A 36 16.30 7.21 2.19
N VAL A 37 16.53 7.95 1.11
CA VAL A 37 16.79 7.40 -0.22
C VAL A 37 18.27 7.05 -0.32
N VAL A 38 18.55 5.86 -0.86
CA VAL A 38 19.94 5.41 -1.17
C VAL A 38 19.95 4.91 -2.61
N PHE A 39 20.91 5.42 -3.38
CA PHE A 39 21.11 5.01 -4.76
C PHE A 39 22.10 3.85 -4.81
N PHE A 40 21.76 2.82 -5.59
CA PHE A 40 22.59 1.66 -5.80
C PHE A 40 22.99 1.53 -7.27
N GLU A 41 24.05 0.80 -7.54
CA GLU A 41 24.36 0.31 -8.87
C GLU A 41 23.38 -0.79 -9.29
N ALA A 42 23.47 -1.26 -10.54
CA ALA A 42 22.57 -2.30 -11.06
C ALA A 42 22.63 -3.63 -10.30
N ASP A 43 23.72 -3.86 -9.53
CA ASP A 43 23.87 -5.03 -8.66
C ASP A 43 22.94 -4.99 -7.42
N GLY A 44 22.31 -3.84 -7.14
CA GLY A 44 21.49 -3.60 -5.96
C GLY A 44 22.24 -3.63 -4.63
N LYS A 45 23.57 -3.65 -4.64
CA LYS A 45 24.42 -3.80 -3.46
C LYS A 45 25.43 -2.67 -3.30
N THR A 46 26.03 -2.24 -4.39
CA THR A 46 27.03 -1.16 -4.39
C THR A 46 26.34 0.19 -4.36
N VAL A 47 26.62 0.98 -3.32
CA VAL A 47 26.05 2.33 -3.20
C VAL A 47 26.75 3.27 -4.19
N ARG A 48 25.96 4.07 -4.89
CA ARG A 48 26.43 5.12 -5.79
C ARG A 48 26.02 6.52 -5.31
N PRO A 49 26.71 7.56 -5.75
CA PRO A 49 26.30 8.93 -5.46
C PRO A 49 24.90 9.23 -6.01
N ALA A 50 24.16 10.07 -5.28
CA ALA A 50 22.90 10.59 -5.78
C ALA A 50 23.13 11.49 -7.02
N PRO A 51 22.15 11.57 -7.91
CA PRO A 51 22.18 12.54 -9.00
C PRO A 51 22.30 13.98 -8.47
N LYS A 52 23.00 14.85 -9.21
CA LYS A 52 23.19 16.27 -8.84
C LYS A 52 21.98 17.16 -9.16
N GLN A 53 20.82 16.59 -9.39
CA GLN A 53 19.58 17.30 -9.69
C GLN A 53 18.65 17.29 -8.48
N GLU A 54 17.72 18.23 -8.42
CA GLU A 54 16.68 18.24 -7.42
C GLU A 54 15.75 17.05 -7.62
N LEU A 55 15.40 16.40 -6.51
CA LEU A 55 14.61 15.17 -6.50
C LEU A 55 13.31 15.36 -5.71
N ARG A 56 12.28 14.64 -6.15
CA ARG A 56 11.03 14.52 -5.42
C ARG A 56 10.63 13.07 -5.22
N LEU A 57 9.86 12.83 -4.18
CA LEU A 57 9.20 11.55 -3.94
C LEU A 57 7.79 11.59 -4.53
N TRP A 58 7.40 10.48 -5.10
CA TRP A 58 6.01 10.22 -5.48
C TRP A 58 5.63 8.85 -4.95
N MET A 59 4.56 8.79 -4.15
CA MET A 59 4.12 7.57 -3.47
C MET A 59 2.67 7.27 -3.81
N PRO A 60 2.40 6.76 -5.02
CA PRO A 60 1.07 6.30 -5.36
C PRO A 60 0.73 5.02 -4.60
N TRP A 61 -0.56 4.80 -4.43
CA TRP A 61 -1.07 3.48 -4.12
C TRP A 61 -1.20 2.66 -5.42
N VAL A 62 -1.00 1.36 -5.30
CA VAL A 62 -1.11 0.43 -6.43
C VAL A 62 -2.08 -0.69 -6.05
N VAL A 63 -3.04 -0.94 -6.92
CA VAL A 63 -4.00 -2.04 -6.79
C VAL A 63 -3.87 -2.91 -8.04
N GLY A 64 -3.34 -4.11 -7.88
CA GLY A 64 -2.95 -4.94 -9.01
C GLY A 64 -1.89 -4.24 -9.85
N ASP A 65 -2.14 -4.11 -11.16
CA ASP A 65 -1.28 -3.40 -12.11
C ASP A 65 -1.73 -1.95 -12.34
N ILE A 66 -2.72 -1.48 -11.59
CA ILE A 66 -3.26 -0.12 -11.73
C ILE A 66 -2.53 0.79 -10.75
N TYR A 67 -1.86 1.79 -11.29
CA TYR A 67 -1.32 2.90 -10.51
C TYR A 67 -2.43 3.93 -10.27
N GLY A 68 -2.48 4.48 -9.07
CA GLY A 68 -3.37 5.61 -8.79
C GLY A 68 -3.07 6.76 -9.75
N ASP A 69 -4.11 7.53 -10.12
CA ASP A 69 -3.93 8.73 -10.93
C ASP A 69 -2.96 9.68 -10.20
N PRO A 70 -1.86 10.11 -10.84
CA PRO A 70 -0.94 11.08 -10.24
C PRO A 70 -1.61 12.40 -9.88
N ASN A 71 -2.79 12.70 -10.45
CA ASN A 71 -3.58 13.87 -10.13
C ASN A 71 -4.55 13.64 -8.95
N GLU A 72 -4.88 12.41 -8.60
CA GLU A 72 -5.73 12.09 -7.44
C GLU A 72 -4.97 12.06 -6.11
N GLY A 73 -3.69 12.25 -6.17
CA GLY A 73 -2.87 12.56 -5.04
C GLY A 73 -1.95 11.46 -4.57
N GLU A 74 -0.81 11.94 -4.20
CA GLU A 74 0.14 11.24 -3.36
C GLU A 74 -0.55 10.78 -2.09
N LEU A 75 -0.33 9.55 -1.71
CA LEU A 75 -0.86 8.97 -0.47
C LEU A 75 -0.47 9.77 0.76
N ALA A 76 0.77 10.23 0.77
CA ALA A 76 1.27 11.19 1.73
C ALA A 76 2.38 11.99 1.08
N PRO A 77 2.25 13.31 0.99
CA PRO A 77 3.34 14.14 0.52
C PRO A 77 4.50 13.99 1.50
N ALA A 78 5.55 13.34 1.07
CA ALA A 78 6.80 13.29 1.80
C ALA A 78 7.76 14.25 1.12
N THR A 79 8.22 15.23 1.86
CA THR A 79 9.23 16.16 1.35
C THR A 79 10.61 15.54 1.51
N LEU A 80 11.27 15.30 0.38
CA LEU A 80 12.65 14.84 0.36
C LEU A 80 13.58 16.01 0.74
N LYS A 81 14.34 15.84 1.79
CA LYS A 81 15.34 16.83 2.22
C LYS A 81 16.62 16.72 1.39
N PRO A 82 17.48 17.75 1.39
CA PRO A 82 18.75 17.74 0.64
C PRO A 82 19.69 16.60 1.00
N ASP A 83 19.63 16.09 2.24
CA ASP A 83 20.38 14.93 2.71
C ASP A 83 19.72 13.58 2.34
N LEU A 84 18.69 13.63 1.50
CA LEU A 84 17.89 12.49 1.04
C LEU A 84 17.07 11.80 2.15
N THR A 85 16.92 12.43 3.30
CA THR A 85 16.01 11.94 4.34
C THR A 85 14.58 12.45 4.11
N PHE A 86 13.61 11.69 4.56
CA PHE A 86 12.19 12.10 4.57
C PHE A 86 11.42 11.41 5.69
N SER A 87 10.29 12.01 6.03
CA SER A 87 9.33 11.44 6.98
C SER A 87 8.00 11.19 6.26
N LEU A 88 7.44 10.03 6.48
CA LEU A 88 6.16 9.60 5.93
C LEU A 88 5.19 9.32 7.08
N ASP A 89 4.19 10.18 7.25
CA ASP A 89 3.12 9.98 8.23
C ASP A 89 1.93 9.26 7.57
N LEU A 90 1.90 7.95 7.71
CA LEU A 90 0.87 7.11 7.12
C LEU A 90 -0.51 7.31 7.76
N ASN A 91 -0.59 7.90 8.95
CA ASN A 91 -1.88 8.22 9.56
C ASN A 91 -2.65 9.25 8.73
N LYS A 92 -1.94 10.20 8.09
CA LYS A 92 -2.55 11.23 7.24
C LYS A 92 -3.07 10.68 5.90
N SER A 93 -2.49 9.59 5.41
CA SER A 93 -2.86 8.98 4.14
C SER A 93 -4.01 7.98 4.25
N ARG A 94 -4.30 7.52 5.44
CA ARG A 94 -5.28 6.47 5.74
C ARG A 94 -6.66 6.69 5.09
N GLU A 95 -7.20 7.89 5.22
CA GLU A 95 -8.51 8.22 4.65
C GLU A 95 -8.49 8.23 3.11
N LYS A 96 -7.38 8.70 2.53
CA LYS A 96 -7.22 8.72 1.07
C LYS A 96 -7.15 7.30 0.52
N VAL A 97 -6.38 6.42 1.13
CA VAL A 97 -6.29 5.01 0.74
C VAL A 97 -7.63 4.32 0.87
N GLY A 98 -8.32 4.50 1.99
CA GLY A 98 -9.64 3.92 2.22
C GLY A 98 -10.68 4.32 1.17
N ARG A 99 -10.63 5.55 0.66
CA ARG A 99 -11.51 6.04 -0.41
C ARG A 99 -11.09 5.54 -1.79
N ALA A 100 -9.79 5.43 -2.03
CA ALA A 100 -9.23 4.98 -3.31
C ALA A 100 -9.35 3.46 -3.52
N LEU A 101 -9.51 2.69 -2.47
CA LEU A 101 -9.76 1.25 -2.53
C LEU A 101 -11.15 0.94 -3.06
N VAL A 102 -11.47 1.41 -4.25
CA VAL A 102 -12.62 0.92 -5.00
C VAL A 102 -12.43 -0.56 -5.23
N ALA A 103 -13.50 -1.34 -5.09
CA ALA A 103 -13.56 -2.79 -5.21
C ALA A 103 -12.80 -3.33 -6.44
N THR A 104 -11.51 -3.34 -6.39
CA THR A 104 -10.69 -4.08 -7.32
C THR A 104 -10.76 -5.52 -6.87
N GLN A 105 -11.43 -6.30 -7.66
CA GLN A 105 -11.40 -7.73 -7.51
C GLN A 105 -9.93 -8.16 -7.62
N PHE A 106 -9.33 -8.49 -6.50
CA PHE A 106 -8.03 -9.16 -6.43
C PHE A 106 -8.21 -10.62 -6.87
N SER A 107 -9.13 -10.87 -7.78
CA SER A 107 -9.32 -12.18 -8.39
C SER A 107 -8.30 -12.38 -9.49
N GLN A 108 -7.05 -12.35 -9.12
CA GLN A 108 -6.05 -12.92 -10.02
C GLN A 108 -6.18 -14.44 -9.89
N LYS A 109 -6.16 -15.11 -11.02
CA LYS A 109 -6.26 -16.57 -11.19
C LYS A 109 -5.33 -17.37 -10.25
N TRP A 110 -4.38 -16.70 -9.62
CA TRP A 110 -3.26 -17.27 -8.87
C TRP A 110 -3.22 -16.86 -7.39
N MET A 111 -4.01 -15.86 -7.00
CA MET A 111 -4.07 -15.39 -5.61
C MET A 111 -5.52 -15.31 -5.16
N SER A 112 -5.75 -15.69 -3.90
CA SER A 112 -7.03 -15.51 -3.21
C SER A 112 -6.88 -14.50 -2.09
N ILE A 113 -7.96 -13.75 -1.85
CA ILE A 113 -8.11 -12.90 -0.68
C ILE A 113 -9.36 -13.34 0.10
N GLU A 114 -9.23 -13.45 1.39
CA GLU A 114 -10.31 -13.80 2.31
C GLU A 114 -10.38 -12.79 3.46
N PRO A 115 -11.54 -12.15 3.71
CA PRO A 115 -12.79 -12.28 2.95
C PRO A 115 -12.70 -11.59 1.56
N LEU A 116 -13.55 -11.99 0.62
CA LEU A 116 -13.55 -11.47 -0.76
C LEU A 116 -13.80 -9.96 -0.86
N GLU A 117 -14.48 -9.39 0.16
CA GLU A 117 -14.77 -7.97 0.24
C GLU A 117 -13.57 -7.15 0.75
N ALA A 118 -12.51 -7.82 1.21
CA ALA A 118 -11.32 -7.11 1.67
C ALA A 118 -10.65 -6.37 0.52
N ARG A 119 -10.16 -5.18 0.85
CA ARG A 119 -9.47 -4.29 -0.08
C ARG A 119 -8.04 -4.12 0.38
N VAL A 120 -7.14 -4.17 -0.58
CA VAL A 120 -5.71 -4.13 -0.32
C VAL A 120 -5.06 -3.18 -1.30
N ALA A 121 -4.20 -2.31 -0.81
CA ALA A 121 -3.39 -1.42 -1.65
C ALA A 121 -1.93 -1.51 -1.27
N ARG A 122 -1.08 -1.66 -2.26
CA ARG A 122 0.37 -1.56 -2.09
C ARG A 122 0.81 -0.11 -2.25
N ILE A 123 1.66 0.37 -1.37
CA ILE A 123 2.28 1.67 -1.46
C ILE A 123 3.61 1.52 -2.19
N SER A 124 3.70 2.08 -3.39
CA SER A 124 4.89 2.01 -4.24
C SER A 124 5.56 3.37 -4.30
N PRO A 125 6.76 3.52 -3.71
CA PRO A 125 7.50 4.76 -3.79
C PRO A 125 8.21 4.89 -5.15
N PHE A 126 8.33 6.13 -5.63
CA PHE A 126 9.15 6.48 -6.77
C PHE A 126 9.98 7.72 -6.44
N VAL A 127 11.21 7.72 -6.91
CA VAL A 127 12.10 8.90 -6.87
C VAL A 127 12.21 9.44 -8.29
N LEU A 128 11.83 10.70 -8.44
CA LEU A 128 11.79 11.39 -9.74
C LEU A 128 12.67 12.64 -9.69
N PRO A 129 13.13 13.13 -10.85
CA PRO A 129 13.57 14.51 -10.97
C PRO A 129 12.45 15.46 -10.53
N ALA A 130 12.78 16.62 -9.95
CA ALA A 130 11.77 17.57 -9.47
C ALA A 130 10.82 18.04 -10.58
N ASP A 131 11.33 18.19 -11.78
CA ASP A 131 10.63 18.63 -13.00
C ASP A 131 10.29 17.47 -13.96
N GLY A 132 10.63 16.21 -13.58
CA GLY A 132 10.43 15.03 -14.40
C GLY A 132 9.25 14.16 -13.95
N ILE A 133 8.82 13.29 -14.86
CA ILE A 133 7.77 12.30 -14.62
C ILE A 133 8.28 10.85 -14.64
N GLU A 134 9.50 10.64 -15.11
CA GLU A 134 10.08 9.31 -15.20
C GLU A 134 10.88 8.97 -13.95
N PRO A 135 10.61 7.81 -13.31
CA PRO A 135 11.39 7.34 -12.18
C PRO A 135 12.86 7.12 -12.53
N LEU A 136 13.76 7.52 -11.64
CA LEU A 136 15.21 7.36 -11.79
C LEU A 136 15.69 5.92 -11.75
N GLY A 137 14.81 5.00 -11.44
CA GLY A 137 15.06 3.58 -11.35
C GLY A 137 13.92 2.83 -10.68
N MET A 138 14.13 1.56 -10.43
CA MET A 138 13.26 0.75 -9.61
C MET A 138 13.45 1.13 -8.14
N CYS A 139 12.36 1.43 -7.46
CA CYS A 139 12.39 1.79 -6.04
C CYS A 139 11.90 0.63 -5.19
N GLU A 140 12.68 0.25 -4.20
CA GLU A 140 12.39 -0.84 -3.28
C GLU A 140 12.62 -0.42 -1.84
N TRP A 141 11.70 -0.79 -0.94
CA TRP A 141 11.93 -0.70 0.48
C TRP A 141 12.85 -1.84 0.91
N LEU A 142 13.89 -1.52 1.68
CA LEU A 142 14.81 -2.51 2.23
C LEU A 142 14.89 -2.36 3.75
N ASP A 143 14.84 -3.48 4.44
CA ASP A 143 15.24 -3.57 5.84
C ASP A 143 16.75 -3.39 5.93
N VAL A 144 17.22 -2.42 6.73
CA VAL A 144 18.64 -2.09 6.81
C VAL A 144 19.47 -3.23 7.41
N ASP A 145 18.87 -3.97 8.34
CA ASP A 145 19.59 -4.98 9.12
C ASP A 145 19.65 -6.33 8.40
N SER A 146 18.54 -6.77 7.81
CA SER A 146 18.47 -8.07 7.11
C SER A 146 18.69 -7.98 5.60
N ARG A 147 18.61 -6.79 4.99
CA ARG A 147 18.63 -6.58 3.54
C ARG A 147 17.44 -7.17 2.79
N ASP A 148 16.44 -7.62 3.52
CA ASP A 148 15.23 -8.15 2.92
C ASP A 148 14.45 -7.05 2.21
N LYS A 149 13.81 -7.40 1.11
CA LYS A 149 12.87 -6.51 0.45
C LYS A 149 11.59 -6.42 1.27
N LEU A 150 11.07 -5.21 1.37
CA LEU A 150 9.84 -4.91 2.08
C LEU A 150 8.80 -4.34 1.13
N MET A 151 7.55 -4.63 1.38
CA MET A 151 6.40 -3.98 0.76
C MET A 151 5.53 -3.40 1.85
N LEU A 152 5.16 -2.13 1.69
CA LEU A 152 4.17 -1.48 2.54
C LEU A 152 2.80 -1.67 1.93
N VAL A 153 1.89 -2.28 2.67
CA VAL A 153 0.56 -2.64 2.20
C VAL A 153 -0.49 -2.17 3.20
N TYR A 154 -1.58 -1.63 2.70
CA TYR A 154 -2.76 -1.27 3.48
C TYR A 154 -3.85 -2.31 3.30
N PHE A 155 -4.47 -2.73 4.39
CA PHE A 155 -5.69 -3.54 4.43
C PHE A 155 -6.83 -2.72 5.02
N ASP A 156 -8.01 -2.72 4.39
CA ASP A 156 -9.21 -2.04 4.92
C ASP A 156 -9.85 -2.79 6.09
N ARG A 157 -9.57 -4.08 6.21
CA ARG A 157 -10.10 -4.99 7.24
C ARG A 157 -9.15 -6.19 7.45
N PRO A 158 -9.35 -6.99 8.52
CA PRO A 158 -8.66 -8.27 8.65
C PRO A 158 -8.85 -9.12 7.39
N ALA A 159 -7.74 -9.61 6.86
CA ALA A 159 -7.78 -10.40 5.64
C ALA A 159 -6.54 -11.29 5.49
N ARG A 160 -6.68 -12.33 4.69
CA ARG A 160 -5.58 -13.21 4.32
C ARG A 160 -5.43 -13.30 2.81
N ILE A 161 -4.20 -13.13 2.34
CA ILE A 161 -3.83 -13.32 0.94
C ILE A 161 -3.02 -14.59 0.83
N ARG A 162 -3.43 -15.49 -0.06
CA ARG A 162 -2.71 -16.72 -0.38
C ARG A 162 -2.61 -16.89 -1.89
N GLY A 163 -1.49 -17.45 -2.31
CA GLY A 163 -1.32 -17.83 -3.71
C GLY A 163 0.13 -17.97 -4.11
N GLU A 164 0.29 -18.31 -5.37
CA GLU A 164 1.59 -18.46 -6.00
C GLU A 164 1.51 -17.93 -7.42
N ILE A 165 2.43 -17.07 -7.79
CA ILE A 165 2.56 -16.55 -9.14
C ILE A 165 3.94 -16.88 -9.70
N VAL A 166 4.02 -17.11 -11.00
CA VAL A 166 5.31 -17.24 -11.67
C VAL A 166 5.63 -15.93 -12.37
N TYR A 167 6.68 -15.27 -11.94
CA TYR A 167 7.16 -14.02 -12.49
C TYR A 167 8.61 -14.18 -12.93
N GLU A 168 8.90 -13.91 -14.19
CA GLU A 168 10.24 -14.07 -14.77
C GLU A 168 10.89 -15.45 -14.50
N GLY A 169 10.09 -16.51 -14.56
CA GLY A 169 10.55 -17.88 -14.30
C GLY A 169 10.81 -18.22 -12.84
N ARG A 170 10.46 -17.34 -11.91
CA ARG A 170 10.56 -17.57 -10.46
C ARG A 170 9.17 -17.73 -9.87
N SER A 171 8.99 -18.71 -8.99
CA SER A 171 7.78 -18.84 -8.19
C SER A 171 7.81 -17.85 -7.04
N LEU A 172 6.76 -17.03 -6.94
CA LEU A 172 6.52 -16.09 -5.86
C LEU A 172 5.31 -16.55 -5.06
N ARG A 173 5.52 -16.90 -3.79
CA ARG A 173 4.49 -17.45 -2.91
C ARG A 173 4.08 -16.44 -1.86
N PHE A 174 2.78 -16.29 -1.69
CA PHE A 174 2.17 -15.37 -0.72
C PHE A 174 1.37 -16.17 0.31
N ASP A 175 1.63 -15.94 1.59
CA ASP A 175 0.82 -16.35 2.72
C ASP A 175 0.86 -15.24 3.77
N ILE A 176 -0.05 -14.29 3.62
CA ILE A 176 -0.05 -13.03 4.33
C ILE A 176 -1.38 -12.91 5.06
N GLU A 177 -1.34 -12.73 6.37
CA GLU A 177 -2.53 -12.59 7.19
C GLU A 177 -2.45 -11.29 8.02
N SER A 178 -3.31 -10.32 7.71
CA SER A 178 -3.52 -9.16 8.56
C SER A 178 -4.68 -9.39 9.50
N LYS A 179 -4.44 -9.25 10.81
CA LYS A 179 -5.46 -9.44 11.86
C LYS A 179 -6.32 -8.20 12.09
N GLU A 180 -5.95 -7.07 11.51
CA GLU A 180 -6.63 -5.79 11.68
C GLU A 180 -6.49 -4.94 10.41
N ALA A 181 -7.36 -3.93 10.30
CA ALA A 181 -7.23 -2.92 9.27
C ALA A 181 -5.99 -2.05 9.54
N GLY A 182 -5.33 -1.60 8.47
CA GLY A 182 -4.22 -0.68 8.57
C GLY A 182 -3.02 -1.05 7.71
N TYR A 183 -1.91 -0.37 7.97
CA TYR A 183 -0.67 -0.60 7.27
C TYR A 183 0.10 -1.77 7.89
N VAL A 184 0.64 -2.59 7.03
CA VAL A 184 1.49 -3.74 7.40
C VAL A 184 2.70 -3.78 6.48
N TRP A 185 3.78 -4.34 6.99
CA TRP A 185 4.93 -4.69 6.20
C TRP A 185 4.89 -6.15 5.78
N ILE A 186 5.20 -6.39 4.52
CA ILE A 186 5.41 -7.72 3.97
C ILE A 186 6.87 -7.81 3.60
N ARG A 187 7.51 -8.89 4.03
CA ARG A 187 8.93 -9.16 3.82
C ARG A 187 9.10 -10.24 2.76
N GLN A 188 10.02 -10.00 1.85
CA GLN A 188 10.59 -11.00 0.97
C GLN A 188 12.07 -11.16 1.33
N PRO A 189 12.47 -12.27 1.97
CA PRO A 189 13.88 -12.53 2.28
C PRO A 189 14.74 -12.54 1.03
N GLU A 190 15.98 -12.07 1.13
CA GLU A 190 16.90 -12.00 0.00
C GLU A 190 17.05 -13.39 -0.67
N GLY A 191 16.87 -13.43 -1.99
CA GLY A 191 16.92 -14.67 -2.77
C GLY A 191 15.71 -15.60 -2.64
N SER A 192 14.75 -15.28 -1.79
CA SER A 192 13.52 -16.06 -1.60
C SER A 192 12.41 -15.63 -2.55
N GLY A 193 11.58 -16.59 -2.96
CA GLY A 193 10.28 -16.32 -3.61
C GLY A 193 9.12 -16.19 -2.62
N GLU A 194 9.35 -16.25 -1.30
CA GLU A 194 8.30 -16.24 -0.31
C GLU A 194 8.05 -14.85 0.25
N PHE A 195 6.78 -14.46 0.33
CA PHE A 195 6.33 -13.24 0.97
C PHE A 195 5.61 -13.57 2.28
N ARG A 196 6.00 -12.90 3.37
CA ARG A 196 5.46 -13.12 4.71
C ARG A 196 5.16 -11.79 5.39
N MET A 197 4.24 -11.81 6.34
CA MET A 197 4.09 -10.68 7.25
C MET A 197 5.39 -10.41 7.99
N ALA A 198 5.72 -9.14 8.13
CA ALA A 198 6.85 -8.69 8.94
C ALA A 198 6.36 -7.86 10.12
N PRO A 199 7.04 -7.89 11.27
CA PRO A 199 6.86 -6.87 12.28
C PRO A 199 7.23 -5.50 11.69
N TRP A 200 6.80 -4.44 12.35
CA TRP A 200 7.22 -3.09 11.94
C TRP A 200 8.74 -3.00 12.00
N PRO A 201 9.43 -2.71 10.89
CA PRO A 201 10.88 -2.75 10.85
C PRO A 201 11.48 -1.59 11.66
N GLY A 202 12.60 -1.84 12.34
CA GLY A 202 13.27 -0.83 13.12
C GLY A 202 13.93 0.25 12.26
N ARG A 203 14.53 -0.14 11.14
CA ARG A 203 15.19 0.75 10.20
C ARG A 203 14.91 0.32 8.76
N VAL A 204 14.41 1.25 7.98
CA VAL A 204 14.10 1.04 6.56
C VAL A 204 14.84 2.06 5.72
N LEU A 205 15.24 1.70 4.54
CA LEU A 205 15.69 2.63 3.51
C LEU A 205 14.89 2.44 2.22
N LEU A 206 14.85 3.49 1.41
CA LEU A 206 14.31 3.44 0.05
C LEU A 206 15.47 3.32 -0.93
N ALA A 207 15.65 2.13 -1.49
CA ALA A 207 16.65 1.85 -2.50
C ALA A 207 16.19 2.32 -3.88
N VAL A 208 17.05 2.96 -4.64
CA VAL A 208 16.85 3.29 -6.06
C VAL A 208 17.90 2.55 -6.87
N ILE A 209 17.44 1.60 -7.67
CA ILE A 209 18.29 0.72 -8.50
C ILE A 209 18.02 1.09 -9.96
N PRO A 210 19.04 1.38 -10.79
CA PRO A 210 18.82 1.66 -12.21
C PRO A 210 18.17 0.47 -12.92
N LYS A 211 17.38 0.77 -13.94
CA LYS A 211 16.78 -0.24 -14.81
C LYS A 211 17.79 -0.88 -15.74
#